data_b8d5e1d26e88915121e2fe3c38468e16
#
_entry.id   b8d5e1d26e88915121e2fe3c38468e16
#
_cell.length_a   1.000
_cell.length_b   1.000
_cell.length_c   1.000
_cell.angle_alpha   90.00
_cell.angle_beta   90.00
_cell.angle_gamma   90.00
#
_symmetry.space_group_name_H-M   'P 1'
#
loop_
_entity.id
_entity.type
_entity.pdbx_description
1 polymer ?
#
loop_
_entity_poly.entity_id
_entity_poly.type
_entity_poly.pdbx_seq_one_letter_code
_entity_poly.pdbx_strand_id
1 'polypeptide(L)'
;MTPERDHKEPLDNRTRHKILTAYLILLALAAGFIVLVSLADHTSTYDGRDAEWVHKISYYEHERIEDPNAPAGYYDKYIVPLAQKFKGEIRLAYHMVHQETEVYVDGQKVYSIRRNRDNPFGKTMGNAWAIATLYHTEIGKKIEVRLYPDYQGVGRTDPEFYLCDELALYKQELMRALPSLILCVIAFIIGIIYIVISRTDVIGEASGRRELRCLGAFSVLLSIWRFSDLRVTALFLPNATILLSYLTLTSLILMPVPLLMFIRERVHIHSKAFHGLTFGFLVLSYVLLFMQWLNLRDFRENLRIIHAALIAALCVVILAGIRDFRRKRHLISSRISIAIIMGVCFCAAADLSIYYLIDNGSDMIFTLLSVIVYVLATGLTYLYTLRKEAEYDTTTGIFNKNKCRDKIEESGSAPEDTVFMMFDLNGLKATNDAKGHDAGDNLISTFARLLKNIGAEHRGSFVGRYGGDEFIMILQDASGRVGAQRVLDRLQRDTEGCNLADPNLGLSFAYGISLSDDYPDATYEELMKHADMEMYLNKKDYYERSGRDRRGLYHTPVVTAHMPKT
;
A
#
# COMPACT_ATOMS: atom_id res chain seq x y z
N MET A 1 -19.78 11.95 -29.59
CA MET A 1 -19.09 11.65 -28.31
C MET A 1 -19.36 10.20 -27.96
N THR A 2 -18.58 9.31 -28.54
CA THR A 2 -18.58 7.87 -28.25
C THR A 2 -17.82 7.64 -26.94
N PRO A 3 -18.29 6.80 -26.02
CA PRO A 3 -17.56 6.51 -24.80
C PRO A 3 -16.32 5.69 -25.13
N GLU A 4 -15.13 6.23 -24.82
CA GLU A 4 -13.87 5.50 -24.77
C GLU A 4 -14.07 4.19 -24.01
N ARG A 5 -13.98 3.07 -24.70
CA ARG A 5 -13.97 1.74 -24.10
C ARG A 5 -12.58 1.52 -23.51
N ASP A 6 -12.50 1.69 -22.20
CA ASP A 6 -11.37 1.29 -21.37
C ASP A 6 -11.19 -0.24 -21.45
N HIS A 7 -10.51 -0.73 -22.47
CA HIS A 7 -10.14 -2.14 -22.64
C HIS A 7 -8.89 -2.44 -21.79
N LYS A 8 -8.99 -2.28 -20.47
CA LYS A 8 -8.04 -2.92 -19.57
C LYS A 8 -8.37 -4.41 -19.50
N GLU A 9 -7.61 -5.23 -20.20
CA GLU A 9 -7.65 -6.67 -19.95
C GLU A 9 -7.48 -6.94 -18.45
N PRO A 10 -8.39 -7.68 -17.86
CA PRO A 10 -8.30 -8.00 -16.46
C PRO A 10 -7.05 -8.85 -16.20
N LEU A 11 -6.32 -8.54 -15.10
CA LEU A 11 -5.25 -9.37 -14.54
C LEU A 11 -5.62 -10.86 -14.68
N ASP A 12 -4.71 -11.68 -15.22
CA ASP A 12 -4.89 -13.12 -15.34
C ASP A 12 -5.35 -13.73 -14.00
N ASN A 13 -6.35 -14.61 -14.04
CA ASN A 13 -6.94 -15.24 -12.87
C ASN A 13 -5.89 -15.89 -11.95
N ARG A 14 -4.80 -16.43 -12.52
CA ARG A 14 -3.71 -17.07 -11.79
C ARG A 14 -2.89 -16.05 -10.97
N THR A 15 -2.63 -14.89 -11.54
CA THR A 15 -1.91 -13.80 -10.87
C THR A 15 -2.76 -13.16 -9.75
N ARG A 16 -4.07 -13.05 -9.97
CA ARG A 16 -5.03 -12.56 -8.96
C ARG A 16 -5.14 -13.47 -7.76
N HIS A 17 -5.22 -14.80 -8.00
CA HIS A 17 -5.19 -15.76 -6.91
C HIS A 17 -3.88 -15.67 -6.12
N LYS A 18 -2.74 -15.48 -6.80
CA LYS A 18 -1.44 -15.30 -6.11
C LYS A 18 -1.41 -14.04 -5.24
N ILE A 19 -1.93 -12.92 -5.72
CA ILE A 19 -2.00 -11.66 -4.95
C ILE A 19 -2.94 -11.82 -3.75
N LEU A 20 -4.13 -12.39 -3.94
CA LEU A 20 -5.07 -12.64 -2.84
C LEU A 20 -4.49 -13.63 -1.82
N THR A 21 -3.85 -14.70 -2.28
CA THR A 21 -3.20 -15.69 -1.42
C THR A 21 -2.06 -15.05 -0.64
N ALA A 22 -1.20 -14.25 -1.29
CA ALA A 22 -0.14 -13.50 -0.62
C ALA A 22 -0.69 -12.52 0.43
N TYR A 23 -1.79 -11.83 0.12
CA TYR A 23 -2.48 -10.95 1.05
C TYR A 23 -2.99 -11.71 2.29
N LEU A 24 -3.68 -12.85 2.08
CA LEU A 24 -4.21 -13.66 3.18
C LEU A 24 -3.09 -14.28 4.03
N ILE A 25 -2.00 -14.72 3.40
CA ILE A 25 -0.82 -15.23 4.10
C ILE A 25 -0.17 -14.11 4.93
N LEU A 26 -0.01 -12.91 4.38
CA LEU A 26 0.57 -11.78 5.10
C LEU A 26 -0.30 -11.36 6.28
N LEU A 27 -1.60 -11.37 6.11
CA LEU A 27 -2.58 -11.09 7.18
C LEU A 27 -2.53 -12.16 8.27
N ALA A 28 -2.44 -13.44 7.90
CA ALA A 28 -2.32 -14.55 8.84
C ALA A 28 -0.98 -14.51 9.60
N LEU A 29 0.13 -14.23 8.92
CA LEU A 29 1.45 -14.08 9.53
C LEU A 29 1.47 -12.91 10.52
N ALA A 30 0.88 -11.78 10.15
CA ALA A 30 0.80 -10.62 11.00
C ALA A 30 -0.10 -10.85 12.22
N ALA A 31 -1.24 -11.52 12.05
CA ALA A 31 -2.10 -11.94 13.16
C ALA A 31 -1.38 -12.95 14.06
N GLY A 32 -0.68 -13.94 13.49
CA GLY A 32 0.15 -14.89 14.22
C GLY A 32 1.28 -14.23 15.00
N PHE A 33 1.93 -13.22 14.43
CA PHE A 33 2.96 -12.43 15.11
C PHE A 33 2.39 -11.66 16.32
N ILE A 34 1.22 -11.04 16.18
CA ILE A 34 0.53 -10.34 17.28
C ILE A 34 0.18 -11.32 18.40
N VAL A 35 -0.35 -12.50 18.04
CA VAL A 35 -0.66 -13.55 19.03
C VAL A 35 0.60 -14.04 19.72
N LEU A 36 1.69 -14.26 19.00
CA LEU A 36 2.98 -14.65 19.57
C LEU A 36 3.54 -13.61 20.53
N VAL A 37 3.48 -12.32 20.17
CA VAL A 37 3.92 -11.22 21.04
C VAL A 37 3.04 -11.15 22.29
N SER A 38 1.71 -11.29 22.14
CA SER A 38 0.76 -11.30 23.26
C SER A 38 0.97 -12.50 24.18
N LEU A 39 1.28 -13.69 23.64
CA LEU A 39 1.60 -14.88 24.43
C LEU A 39 2.95 -14.76 25.14
N ALA A 40 3.95 -14.16 24.49
CA ALA A 40 5.26 -13.90 25.10
C ALA A 40 5.16 -12.92 26.28
N ASP A 41 4.25 -11.96 26.19
CA ASP A 41 3.96 -11.01 27.29
C ASP A 41 3.30 -11.72 28.50
N HIS A 42 2.53 -12.79 28.28
CA HIS A 42 1.94 -13.59 29.35
C HIS A 42 2.87 -14.66 29.96
N THR A 43 3.97 -15.01 29.27
CA THR A 43 4.90 -16.06 29.76
C THR A 43 6.04 -15.53 30.61
N SER A 44 6.18 -14.22 30.79
CA SER A 44 7.13 -13.63 31.72
C SER A 44 6.70 -13.79 33.17
N THR A 45 6.69 -15.03 33.67
CA THR A 45 6.65 -15.33 35.09
C THR A 45 7.99 -14.95 35.71
N TYR A 46 7.96 -13.92 36.49
CA TYR A 46 9.08 -13.36 37.22
C TYR A 46 9.56 -14.34 38.29
N ASP A 47 10.77 -14.84 38.17
CA ASP A 47 11.52 -15.51 39.25
C ASP A 47 12.39 -14.44 39.95
N GLY A 48 12.06 -14.13 41.20
CA GLY A 48 12.51 -12.98 41.98
C GLY A 48 13.99 -12.89 42.35
N ARG A 49 14.90 -13.11 41.40
CA ARG A 49 16.35 -12.92 41.57
C ARG A 49 16.89 -11.97 40.54
N ASP A 50 17.29 -10.80 41.01
CA ASP A 50 18.11 -9.81 40.35
C ASP A 50 17.50 -9.00 39.20
N ALA A 51 17.29 -7.69 39.50
CA ALA A 51 17.15 -6.54 38.60
C ALA A 51 15.90 -6.48 37.71
N GLU A 52 15.43 -5.28 37.48
CA GLU A 52 14.37 -4.89 36.58
C GLU A 52 12.98 -5.46 36.95
N TRP A 53 12.32 -4.93 37.97
CA TRP A 53 10.96 -5.32 38.23
C TRP A 53 9.95 -4.19 38.02
N VAL A 54 8.81 -4.56 37.46
CA VAL A 54 7.63 -3.73 37.36
C VAL A 54 6.49 -4.50 38.03
N HIS A 55 5.97 -3.96 39.12
CA HIS A 55 4.89 -4.58 39.86
C HIS A 55 3.63 -3.75 39.71
N LYS A 56 2.61 -4.30 39.04
CA LYS A 56 1.29 -3.70 38.94
C LYS A 56 0.58 -3.82 40.28
N ILE A 57 0.10 -2.71 40.83
CA ILE A 57 -0.66 -2.68 42.06
C ILE A 57 -2.10 -3.15 41.75
N SER A 58 -2.50 -4.25 42.36
CA SER A 58 -3.80 -4.89 42.11
C SER A 58 -4.92 -4.36 43.00
N TYR A 59 -4.58 -3.67 44.07
CA TYR A 59 -5.56 -3.18 45.04
C TYR A 59 -5.25 -1.73 45.44
N TYR A 60 -6.23 -0.87 45.38
CA TYR A 60 -6.23 0.51 45.85
C TYR A 60 -7.66 0.91 46.23
N GLU A 61 -7.79 1.87 47.13
CA GLU A 61 -9.08 2.50 47.44
C GLU A 61 -9.25 3.73 46.53
N HIS A 62 -10.46 3.88 45.97
CA HIS A 62 -10.80 5.00 45.09
C HIS A 62 -12.01 5.74 45.66
N GLU A 63 -11.92 7.06 45.71
CA GLU A 63 -12.99 7.97 46.14
C GLU A 63 -13.00 9.21 45.21
N ARG A 64 -14.15 9.59 44.71
CA ARG A 64 -14.33 10.85 43.97
C ARG A 64 -14.73 11.95 44.97
N ILE A 65 -14.01 13.06 44.96
CA ILE A 65 -14.23 14.19 45.82
C ILE A 65 -14.63 15.39 45.00
N GLU A 66 -15.78 15.99 45.31
CA GLU A 66 -16.20 17.25 44.72
C GLU A 66 -15.30 18.39 45.20
N ASP A 67 -14.74 19.15 44.27
CA ASP A 67 -13.93 20.33 44.53
C ASP A 67 -14.25 21.40 43.48
N PRO A 68 -14.96 22.44 43.83
CA PRO A 68 -15.29 23.51 42.89
C PRO A 68 -14.07 24.24 42.30
N ASN A 69 -12.89 24.12 42.91
CA ASN A 69 -11.65 24.70 42.41
C ASN A 69 -10.91 23.79 41.42
N ALA A 70 -11.31 22.50 41.33
CA ALA A 70 -10.74 21.60 40.36
C ALA A 70 -11.25 21.90 38.94
N PRO A 71 -10.45 21.68 37.87
CA PRO A 71 -10.82 22.01 36.49
C PRO A 71 -12.15 21.39 36.04
N ALA A 72 -12.44 20.16 36.42
CA ALA A 72 -13.68 19.46 36.12
C ALA A 72 -14.74 19.56 37.24
N GLY A 73 -14.46 20.29 38.35
CA GLY A 73 -15.34 20.36 39.52
C GLY A 73 -15.18 19.22 40.52
N TYR A 74 -14.25 18.32 40.30
CA TYR A 74 -13.92 17.20 41.17
C TYR A 74 -12.49 16.73 40.94
N TYR A 75 -12.00 15.89 41.88
CA TYR A 75 -10.79 15.09 41.68
C TYR A 75 -11.01 13.67 42.15
N ASP A 76 -10.31 12.72 41.55
CA ASP A 76 -10.30 11.32 41.93
C ASP A 76 -9.12 11.06 42.85
N LYS A 77 -9.39 10.52 44.05
CA LYS A 77 -8.42 10.22 45.09
C LYS A 77 -8.21 8.71 45.17
N TYR A 78 -6.96 8.30 45.10
CA TYR A 78 -6.54 6.92 45.18
C TYR A 78 -5.62 6.73 46.37
N ILE A 79 -5.89 5.71 47.20
CA ILE A 79 -5.00 5.30 48.28
C ILE A 79 -4.30 4.03 47.86
N VAL A 80 -3.00 4.15 47.65
CA VAL A 80 -2.15 3.09 47.12
C VAL A 80 -1.33 2.50 48.29
N PRO A 81 -1.50 1.19 48.60
CA PRO A 81 -0.74 0.55 49.67
C PRO A 81 0.69 0.28 49.22
N LEU A 82 1.69 0.70 49.97
CA LEU A 82 3.08 0.37 49.79
C LEU A 82 3.48 -0.79 50.71
N ALA A 83 3.00 -2.00 50.39
CA ALA A 83 3.21 -3.20 51.23
C ALA A 83 4.52 -3.94 50.90
N GLN A 84 5.15 -3.65 49.75
CA GLN A 84 6.34 -4.35 49.32
C GLN A 84 7.61 -3.78 49.93
N LYS A 85 8.50 -4.67 50.37
CA LYS A 85 9.81 -4.30 50.91
C LYS A 85 10.80 -4.12 49.76
N PHE A 86 11.37 -2.95 49.60
CA PHE A 86 12.43 -2.63 48.66
C PHE A 86 13.61 -1.94 49.39
N LYS A 87 14.78 -1.91 48.77
CA LYS A 87 15.95 -1.22 49.26
C LYS A 87 16.23 -0.01 48.37
N GLY A 88 16.50 1.14 48.98
CA GLY A 88 16.82 2.36 48.24
C GLY A 88 15.58 3.14 47.76
N GLU A 89 15.54 3.45 46.49
CA GLU A 89 14.45 4.20 45.81
C GLU A 89 13.64 3.28 44.91
N ILE A 90 12.38 3.63 44.77
CA ILE A 90 11.47 3.01 43.81
C ILE A 90 10.62 4.08 43.16
N ARG A 91 10.11 3.82 41.96
CA ARG A 91 9.20 4.71 41.26
C ARG A 91 7.76 4.21 41.39
N LEU A 92 6.86 5.12 41.78
CA LEU A 92 5.42 4.94 41.57
C LEU A 92 5.10 5.58 40.22
N ALA A 93 4.76 4.75 39.22
CA ALA A 93 4.48 5.17 37.87
C ALA A 93 3.02 4.88 37.48
N TYR A 94 2.39 5.78 36.77
CA TYR A 94 1.06 5.60 36.18
C TYR A 94 0.85 6.51 34.99
N HIS A 95 0.07 6.03 34.03
CA HIS A 95 -0.29 6.78 32.83
C HIS A 95 -1.54 7.63 33.08
N MET A 96 -1.49 8.88 32.70
CA MET A 96 -2.58 9.85 32.82
C MET A 96 -3.08 10.29 31.45
N VAL A 97 -4.39 10.51 31.35
CA VAL A 97 -5.05 10.95 30.11
C VAL A 97 -5.79 12.25 30.40
N HIS A 98 -5.23 13.38 29.96
CA HIS A 98 -5.81 14.72 30.14
C HIS A 98 -6.13 15.03 31.63
N GLN A 99 -5.16 14.79 32.51
CA GLN A 99 -5.30 14.97 33.95
C GLN A 99 -4.05 15.60 34.53
N GLU A 100 -4.20 16.44 35.57
CA GLU A 100 -3.13 16.87 36.47
C GLU A 100 -3.04 15.87 37.64
N THR A 101 -1.89 15.81 38.31
CA THR A 101 -1.72 14.90 39.43
C THR A 101 -0.90 15.50 40.60
N GLU A 102 -1.22 15.04 41.80
CA GLU A 102 -0.43 15.26 43.01
C GLU A 102 -0.32 13.94 43.79
N VAL A 103 0.88 13.68 44.31
CA VAL A 103 1.16 12.53 45.18
C VAL A 103 1.54 12.98 46.56
N TYR A 104 0.92 12.42 47.57
CA TYR A 104 1.15 12.69 48.99
C TYR A 104 1.60 11.42 49.71
N VAL A 105 2.53 11.55 50.64
CA VAL A 105 2.93 10.50 51.58
C VAL A 105 2.65 10.99 52.99
N ASP A 106 1.79 10.32 53.74
CA ASP A 106 1.31 10.73 55.08
C ASP A 106 0.87 12.23 55.13
N GLY A 107 0.19 12.69 54.09
CA GLY A 107 -0.31 14.05 53.98
C GLY A 107 0.71 15.09 53.52
N GLN A 108 1.98 14.73 53.34
CA GLN A 108 3.00 15.60 52.77
C GLN A 108 3.10 15.41 51.27
N LYS A 109 2.98 16.50 50.50
CA LYS A 109 3.11 16.47 49.04
C LYS A 109 4.55 16.18 48.60
N VAL A 110 4.78 15.08 47.90
CA VAL A 110 6.10 14.64 47.43
C VAL A 110 6.27 14.82 45.92
N TYR A 111 5.18 14.87 45.15
CA TYR A 111 5.24 15.00 43.71
C TYR A 111 4.01 15.71 43.14
N SER A 112 4.17 16.49 42.10
CA SER A 112 3.04 17.05 41.35
C SER A 112 3.39 17.36 39.91
N ILE A 113 2.45 17.07 38.99
CA ILE A 113 2.47 17.55 37.61
C ILE A 113 1.22 18.41 37.43
N ARG A 114 1.44 19.69 37.12
CA ARG A 114 0.38 20.64 36.81
C ARG A 114 0.61 21.27 35.45
N ARG A 115 -0.46 21.56 34.74
CA ARG A 115 -0.42 22.31 33.49
C ARG A 115 0.15 23.70 33.68
N ASN A 116 0.98 24.14 32.75
CA ASN A 116 1.32 25.55 32.64
C ASN A 116 0.07 26.30 32.12
N ARG A 117 -0.58 27.07 32.99
CA ARG A 117 -1.80 27.82 32.67
C ARG A 117 -1.57 28.96 31.68
N ASP A 118 -0.31 29.41 31.53
CA ASP A 118 0.07 30.45 30.57
C ASP A 118 0.24 29.91 29.13
N ASN A 119 0.09 28.59 28.92
CA ASN A 119 0.18 28.01 27.60
C ASN A 119 -1.07 28.34 26.78
N PRO A 120 -0.95 29.08 25.66
CA PRO A 120 -2.08 29.46 24.82
C PRO A 120 -2.68 28.29 24.05
N PHE A 121 -2.01 27.12 24.03
CA PHE A 121 -2.38 25.96 23.23
C PHE A 121 -3.16 24.91 24.04
N GLY A 122 -4.39 25.24 24.44
CA GLY A 122 -5.34 24.29 25.00
C GLY A 122 -5.37 24.18 26.53
N LYS A 123 -6.41 23.48 27.01
CA LYS A 123 -6.74 23.36 28.43
C LYS A 123 -6.18 22.07 29.06
N THR A 124 -5.33 21.32 28.36
CA THR A 124 -4.89 19.98 28.77
C THR A 124 -3.39 19.79 28.70
N MET A 125 -2.89 18.85 29.49
CA MET A 125 -1.52 18.34 29.40
C MET A 125 -1.36 17.26 28.32
N GLY A 126 -2.46 16.73 27.77
CA GLY A 126 -2.43 15.55 26.90
C GLY A 126 -2.26 14.24 27.67
N ASN A 127 -1.70 13.24 27.00
CA ASN A 127 -1.35 11.96 27.61
C ASN A 127 0.06 12.07 28.22
N ALA A 128 0.21 11.73 29.50
CA ALA A 128 1.47 11.87 30.23
C ALA A 128 1.70 10.70 31.18
N TRP A 129 2.94 10.46 31.53
CA TRP A 129 3.30 9.57 32.63
C TRP A 129 3.65 10.39 33.86
N ALA A 130 3.11 10.00 35.01
CA ALA A 130 3.57 10.42 36.31
C ALA A 130 4.54 9.39 36.87
N ILE A 131 5.73 9.83 37.27
CA ILE A 131 6.78 8.97 37.84
C ILE A 131 7.26 9.65 39.12
N ALA A 132 6.68 9.23 40.25
CA ALA A 132 7.02 9.75 41.57
C ALA A 132 8.07 8.88 42.26
N THR A 133 9.14 9.47 42.77
CA THR A 133 10.16 8.75 43.54
C THR A 133 9.67 8.52 44.98
N LEU A 134 9.75 7.25 45.41
CA LEU A 134 9.46 6.84 46.79
C LEU A 134 10.71 6.22 47.41
N TYR A 135 10.89 6.42 48.72
CA TYR A 135 12.05 5.94 49.45
C TYR A 135 11.65 4.76 50.37
N HIS A 136 12.60 3.89 50.71
CA HIS A 136 12.38 2.74 51.59
C HIS A 136 11.83 3.14 52.97
N THR A 137 12.06 4.39 53.43
CA THR A 137 11.51 4.96 54.68
C THR A 137 10.00 5.20 54.62
N GLU A 138 9.42 5.09 53.44
CA GLU A 138 7.98 5.30 53.18
C GLU A 138 7.17 4.00 53.15
N ILE A 139 7.85 2.85 53.34
CA ILE A 139 7.18 1.56 53.44
C ILE A 139 6.23 1.56 54.61
N GLY A 140 4.98 1.18 54.34
CA GLY A 140 3.89 1.15 55.32
C GLY A 140 3.20 2.50 55.56
N LYS A 141 3.68 3.58 54.95
CA LYS A 141 3.00 4.88 54.95
C LYS A 141 1.83 4.90 53.95
N LYS A 142 0.89 5.81 54.20
CA LYS A 142 -0.26 6.04 53.34
C LYS A 142 0.16 6.87 52.12
N ILE A 143 0.11 6.29 50.92
CA ILE A 143 0.31 7.01 49.68
C ILE A 143 -1.04 7.41 49.14
N GLU A 144 -1.24 8.69 48.91
CA GLU A 144 -2.44 9.27 48.34
C GLU A 144 -2.10 9.92 47.01
N VAL A 145 -2.75 9.46 45.91
CA VAL A 145 -2.66 10.01 44.57
C VAL A 145 -3.95 10.76 44.28
N ARG A 146 -3.84 12.03 43.93
CA ARG A 146 -4.99 12.84 43.46
C ARG A 146 -4.84 13.14 41.98
N LEU A 147 -5.89 12.77 41.21
CA LEU A 147 -5.98 13.06 39.79
C LEU A 147 -7.05 14.12 39.55
N TYR A 148 -6.68 15.20 38.91
CA TYR A 148 -7.54 16.33 38.57
C TYR A 148 -7.83 16.31 37.07
N PRO A 149 -8.98 15.80 36.60
CA PRO A 149 -9.34 15.81 35.19
C PRO A 149 -9.46 17.22 34.65
N ASP A 150 -8.94 17.46 33.45
CA ASP A 150 -9.09 18.73 32.75
C ASP A 150 -10.51 18.94 32.21
N TYR A 151 -11.25 17.85 31.95
CA TYR A 151 -12.60 17.87 31.38
C TYR A 151 -13.55 16.93 32.09
N GLN A 152 -14.84 17.28 32.09
CA GLN A 152 -15.88 16.37 32.59
C GLN A 152 -15.97 15.12 31.70
N GLY A 153 -16.02 13.95 32.34
CA GLY A 153 -16.11 12.65 31.66
C GLY A 153 -14.79 12.06 31.17
N VAL A 154 -13.65 12.66 31.49
CA VAL A 154 -12.32 12.04 31.44
C VAL A 154 -12.08 11.28 32.75
N GLY A 155 -11.24 10.24 32.74
CA GLY A 155 -10.97 9.43 33.92
C GLY A 155 -12.07 8.37 34.23
N ARG A 156 -12.71 7.84 33.20
CA ARG A 156 -13.69 6.74 33.34
C ARG A 156 -13.03 5.40 33.66
N THR A 157 -11.76 5.23 33.31
CA THR A 157 -10.95 4.06 33.62
C THR A 157 -9.97 4.43 34.72
N ASP A 158 -9.91 3.61 35.76
CA ASP A 158 -8.95 3.77 36.83
C ASP A 158 -7.52 3.64 36.27
N PRO A 159 -6.57 4.45 36.75
CA PRO A 159 -5.19 4.36 36.30
C PRO A 159 -4.56 3.06 36.78
N GLU A 160 -3.68 2.50 35.97
CA GLU A 160 -2.86 1.37 36.37
C GLU A 160 -1.63 1.92 37.11
N PHE A 161 -1.51 1.58 38.39
CA PHE A 161 -0.37 1.96 39.21
C PHE A 161 0.71 0.89 39.17
N TYR A 162 1.96 1.31 38.95
CA TYR A 162 3.12 0.43 38.92
C TYR A 162 4.14 0.89 39.97
N LEU A 163 4.64 -0.03 40.78
CA LEU A 163 5.88 0.14 41.50
C LEU A 163 6.99 -0.46 40.65
N CYS A 164 7.99 0.33 40.29
CA CYS A 164 8.96 -0.14 39.30
C CYS A 164 10.32 0.53 39.47
N ASP A 165 11.34 -0.14 38.91
CA ASP A 165 12.55 0.53 38.45
C ASP A 165 12.24 1.31 37.18
N GLU A 166 12.82 2.50 37.05
CA GLU A 166 12.52 3.38 35.93
C GLU A 166 12.91 2.77 34.59
N LEU A 167 14.09 2.14 34.51
CA LEU A 167 14.55 1.48 33.30
C LEU A 167 13.68 0.29 32.90
N ALA A 168 13.22 -0.47 33.88
CA ALA A 168 12.33 -1.60 33.68
C ALA A 168 10.97 -1.16 33.09
N LEU A 169 10.43 -0.03 33.55
CA LEU A 169 9.22 0.57 32.99
C LEU A 169 9.41 0.97 31.51
N TYR A 170 10.51 1.66 31.19
CA TYR A 170 10.83 2.04 29.81
C TYR A 170 10.95 0.83 28.89
N LYS A 171 11.63 -0.22 29.33
CA LYS A 171 11.78 -1.47 28.59
C LYS A 171 10.45 -2.18 28.36
N GLN A 172 9.64 -2.31 29.40
CA GLN A 172 8.33 -2.95 29.31
C GLN A 172 7.40 -2.21 28.35
N GLU A 173 7.26 -0.89 28.51
CA GLU A 173 6.39 -0.09 27.64
C GLU A 173 6.90 -0.06 26.19
N LEU A 174 8.23 -0.03 25.98
CA LEU A 174 8.81 -0.13 24.64
C LEU A 174 8.51 -1.47 23.99
N MET A 175 8.72 -2.58 24.71
CA MET A 175 8.45 -3.93 24.16
C MET A 175 6.97 -4.12 23.83
N ARG A 176 6.08 -3.61 24.69
CA ARG A 176 4.63 -3.63 24.44
C ARG A 176 4.25 -2.81 23.19
N ALA A 177 4.85 -1.64 23.01
CA ALA A 177 4.54 -0.76 21.88
C ALA A 177 5.29 -1.11 20.58
N LEU A 178 6.32 -1.97 20.64
CA LEU A 178 7.22 -2.25 19.52
C LEU A 178 6.51 -2.69 18.24
N PRO A 179 5.50 -3.59 18.27
CA PRO A 179 4.75 -3.94 17.06
C PRO A 179 4.07 -2.72 16.41
N SER A 180 3.40 -1.89 17.21
CA SER A 180 2.74 -0.67 16.72
C SER A 180 3.74 0.35 16.18
N LEU A 181 4.91 0.51 16.82
CA LEU A 181 5.98 1.42 16.35
C LEU A 181 6.52 0.98 14.99
N ILE A 182 6.82 -0.31 14.83
CA ILE A 182 7.30 -0.87 13.55
C ILE A 182 6.26 -0.62 12.46
N LEU A 183 5.00 -0.91 12.73
CA LEU A 183 3.91 -0.69 11.77
C LEU A 183 3.76 0.80 11.41
N CYS A 184 3.88 1.71 12.37
CA CYS A 184 3.84 3.15 12.11
C CYS A 184 4.98 3.59 11.18
N VAL A 185 6.21 3.14 11.43
CA VAL A 185 7.38 3.48 10.59
C VAL A 185 7.17 2.96 9.17
N ILE A 186 6.74 1.72 9.02
CA ILE A 186 6.46 1.10 7.71
C ILE A 186 5.39 1.90 6.97
N ALA A 187 4.26 2.20 7.61
CA ALA A 187 3.15 2.95 6.99
C ALA A 187 3.58 4.37 6.61
N PHE A 188 4.40 5.04 7.42
CA PHE A 188 4.93 6.36 7.14
C PHE A 188 5.83 6.36 5.90
N ILE A 189 6.81 5.45 5.86
CA ILE A 189 7.76 5.34 4.74
C ILE A 189 7.01 5.02 3.44
N ILE A 190 6.12 4.04 3.45
CA ILE A 190 5.33 3.69 2.26
C ILE A 190 4.44 4.86 1.83
N GLY A 191 3.84 5.57 2.78
CA GLY A 191 3.02 6.75 2.50
C GLY A 191 3.81 7.84 1.79
N ILE A 192 5.01 8.14 2.24
CA ILE A 192 5.92 9.11 1.59
C ILE A 192 6.32 8.62 0.19
N ILE A 193 6.70 7.35 0.04
CA ILE A 193 7.05 6.76 -1.26
C ILE A 193 5.89 6.94 -2.26
N TYR A 194 4.65 6.68 -1.85
CA TYR A 194 3.47 6.85 -2.71
C TYR A 194 3.23 8.30 -3.12
N ILE A 195 3.41 9.25 -2.20
CA ILE A 195 3.30 10.68 -2.50
C ILE A 195 4.37 11.09 -3.54
N VAL A 196 5.61 10.62 -3.36
CA VAL A 196 6.72 10.93 -4.28
C VAL A 196 6.47 10.31 -5.65
N ILE A 197 6.19 9.01 -5.74
CA ILE A 197 5.92 8.31 -7.00
C ILE A 197 4.72 8.93 -7.73
N SER A 198 3.69 9.38 -7.00
CA SER A 198 2.52 10.02 -7.60
C SER A 198 2.82 11.36 -8.30
N ARG A 199 4.00 11.93 -8.10
CA ARG A 199 4.46 13.18 -8.76
C ARG A 199 5.34 12.92 -9.97
N THR A 200 5.78 11.69 -10.18
CA THR A 200 6.57 11.29 -11.35
C THR A 200 5.64 10.85 -12.48
N ASP A 201 6.16 10.89 -13.72
CA ASP A 201 5.43 10.41 -14.89
C ASP A 201 5.50 8.88 -15.07
N VAL A 202 6.11 8.18 -14.11
CA VAL A 202 6.19 6.71 -14.08
C VAL A 202 4.79 6.07 -14.14
N ILE A 203 3.78 6.73 -13.57
CA ILE A 203 2.39 6.30 -13.67
C ILE A 203 1.70 7.14 -14.75
N GLY A 204 1.48 6.56 -15.92
CA GLY A 204 0.89 7.23 -17.07
C GLY A 204 -0.51 7.81 -16.80
N GLU A 205 -1.35 7.10 -16.04
CA GLU A 205 -2.73 7.52 -15.75
C GLU A 205 -2.83 8.60 -14.66
N ALA A 206 -3.48 9.70 -14.98
CA ALA A 206 -3.76 10.76 -14.02
C ALA A 206 -4.64 10.29 -12.83
N SER A 207 -5.53 9.31 -13.04
CA SER A 207 -6.37 8.72 -11.98
C SER A 207 -5.52 7.90 -10.99
N GLY A 208 -4.63 7.05 -11.49
CA GLY A 208 -3.71 6.26 -10.65
C GLY A 208 -2.78 7.13 -9.82
N ARG A 209 -2.27 8.24 -10.39
CA ARG A 209 -1.47 9.21 -9.65
C ARG A 209 -2.24 9.86 -8.50
N ARG A 210 -3.52 10.23 -8.72
CA ARG A 210 -4.37 10.79 -7.66
C ARG A 210 -4.68 9.76 -6.58
N GLU A 211 -4.99 8.52 -6.98
CA GLU A 211 -5.25 7.41 -6.08
C GLU A 211 -4.08 7.17 -5.12
N LEU A 212 -2.85 7.01 -5.64
CA LEU A 212 -1.65 6.81 -4.82
C LEU A 212 -1.34 7.99 -3.90
N ARG A 213 -1.53 9.21 -4.37
CA ARG A 213 -1.32 10.41 -3.56
C ARG A 213 -2.25 10.44 -2.35
N CYS A 214 -3.52 10.14 -2.57
CA CYS A 214 -4.52 10.12 -1.51
C CYS A 214 -4.25 8.98 -0.52
N LEU A 215 -3.91 7.78 -1.01
CA LEU A 215 -3.56 6.64 -0.16
C LEU A 215 -2.29 6.91 0.64
N GLY A 216 -1.29 7.53 0.03
CA GLY A 216 -0.05 7.94 0.70
C GLY A 216 -0.31 8.97 1.80
N ALA A 217 -1.10 10.00 1.53
CA ALA A 217 -1.47 11.01 2.52
C ALA A 217 -2.26 10.40 3.70
N PHE A 218 -3.18 9.48 3.41
CA PHE A 218 -3.90 8.74 4.45
C PHE A 218 -2.94 7.91 5.33
N SER A 219 -1.99 7.18 4.71
CA SER A 219 -1.02 6.35 5.44
C SER A 219 -0.08 7.18 6.34
N VAL A 220 0.35 8.35 5.88
CA VAL A 220 1.15 9.29 6.67
C VAL A 220 0.36 9.79 7.88
N LEU A 221 -0.88 10.25 7.67
CA LEU A 221 -1.74 10.74 8.77
C LEU A 221 -2.05 9.63 9.78
N LEU A 222 -2.31 8.41 9.32
CA LEU A 222 -2.54 7.24 10.17
C LEU A 222 -1.32 6.92 11.03
N SER A 223 -0.13 6.99 10.44
CA SER A 223 1.14 6.79 11.18
C SER A 223 1.37 7.84 12.23
N ILE A 224 1.19 9.13 11.88
CA ILE A 224 1.36 10.24 12.82
C ILE A 224 0.36 10.11 13.96
N TRP A 225 -0.92 9.84 13.63
CA TRP A 225 -1.96 9.63 14.63
C TRP A 225 -1.58 8.54 15.62
N ARG A 226 -1.22 7.34 15.13
CA ARG A 226 -0.93 6.22 16.01
C ARG A 226 0.36 6.43 16.80
N PHE A 227 1.43 6.92 16.16
CA PHE A 227 2.69 7.21 16.85
C PHE A 227 2.53 8.19 18.01
N SER A 228 1.77 9.27 17.78
CA SER A 228 1.55 10.30 18.81
C SER A 228 0.60 9.85 19.93
N ASP A 229 -0.24 8.83 19.68
CA ASP A 229 -1.19 8.28 20.66
C ASP A 229 -0.59 7.18 21.56
N LEU A 230 0.57 6.61 21.18
CA LEU A 230 1.21 5.54 21.96
C LEU A 230 1.67 6.04 23.32
N ARG A 231 1.36 5.29 24.38
CA ARG A 231 1.80 5.57 25.78
C ARG A 231 3.33 5.71 25.87
N VAL A 232 4.05 4.87 25.14
CA VAL A 232 5.52 4.87 25.10
C VAL A 232 6.08 6.17 24.53
N THR A 233 5.42 6.79 23.56
CA THR A 233 5.85 8.07 22.98
C THR A 233 5.79 9.19 24.02
N ALA A 234 4.74 9.23 24.82
CA ALA A 234 4.63 10.17 25.94
C ALA A 234 5.67 9.91 27.05
N LEU A 235 6.09 8.65 27.24
CA LEU A 235 7.13 8.28 28.19
C LEU A 235 8.51 8.77 27.74
N PHE A 236 8.85 8.60 26.45
CA PHE A 236 10.15 9.04 25.88
C PHE A 236 10.21 10.55 25.60
N LEU A 237 9.05 11.20 25.42
CA LEU A 237 8.94 12.63 25.12
C LEU A 237 8.09 13.37 26.17
N PRO A 238 8.48 13.35 27.46
CA PRO A 238 7.65 13.90 28.54
C PRO A 238 7.39 15.41 28.41
N ASN A 239 8.28 16.14 27.75
CA ASN A 239 8.14 17.59 27.51
C ASN A 239 7.31 17.94 26.28
N ALA A 240 6.89 16.95 25.47
CA ALA A 240 6.16 17.15 24.24
C ALA A 240 4.71 16.63 24.28
N THR A 241 4.17 16.35 25.47
CA THR A 241 2.84 15.74 25.65
C THR A 241 1.71 16.53 25.00
N ILE A 242 1.77 17.86 25.09
CA ILE A 242 0.81 18.77 24.43
C ILE A 242 0.93 18.63 22.91
N LEU A 243 2.15 18.68 22.35
CA LEU A 243 2.40 18.52 20.92
C LEU A 243 1.89 17.16 20.42
N LEU A 244 2.17 16.07 21.14
CA LEU A 244 1.69 14.73 20.82
C LEU A 244 0.16 14.68 20.79
N SER A 245 -0.51 15.28 21.77
CA SER A 245 -1.97 15.36 21.82
C SER A 245 -2.55 16.11 20.60
N TYR A 246 -1.91 17.22 20.20
CA TYR A 246 -2.30 17.95 18.99
C TYR A 246 -2.09 17.14 17.73
N LEU A 247 -0.95 16.46 17.58
CA LEU A 247 -0.68 15.60 16.44
C LEU A 247 -1.71 14.46 16.34
N THR A 248 -2.03 13.81 17.47
CA THR A 248 -3.05 12.76 17.52
C THR A 248 -4.39 13.27 17.01
N LEU A 249 -4.92 14.32 17.61
CA LEU A 249 -6.28 14.78 17.31
C LEU A 249 -6.38 15.46 15.94
N THR A 250 -5.36 16.22 15.53
CA THR A 250 -5.30 16.84 14.20
C THR A 250 -5.23 15.78 13.09
N SER A 251 -4.39 14.77 13.25
CA SER A 251 -4.28 13.68 12.28
C SER A 251 -5.59 12.91 12.17
N LEU A 252 -6.25 12.63 13.29
CA LEU A 252 -7.54 11.93 13.35
C LEU A 252 -8.64 12.71 12.61
N ILE A 253 -8.69 14.04 12.75
CA ILE A 253 -9.67 14.91 12.08
C ILE A 253 -9.42 14.99 10.58
N LEU A 254 -8.15 15.06 10.15
CA LEU A 254 -7.78 15.21 8.75
C LEU A 254 -7.83 13.91 7.96
N MET A 255 -7.65 12.75 8.61
CA MET A 255 -7.53 11.43 7.99
C MET A 255 -8.72 11.04 7.09
N PRO A 256 -9.99 11.36 7.39
CA PRO A 256 -11.12 10.99 6.53
C PRO A 256 -11.07 11.63 5.13
N VAL A 257 -10.47 12.80 4.99
CA VAL A 257 -10.43 13.53 3.72
C VAL A 257 -9.65 12.77 2.63
N PRO A 258 -8.37 12.42 2.81
CA PRO A 258 -7.63 11.64 1.82
C PRO A 258 -8.21 10.23 1.64
N LEU A 259 -8.77 9.62 2.69
CA LEU A 259 -9.44 8.32 2.57
C LEU A 259 -10.66 8.38 1.63
N LEU A 260 -11.55 9.35 1.81
CA LEU A 260 -12.71 9.53 0.94
C LEU A 260 -12.29 9.88 -0.49
N MET A 261 -11.28 10.72 -0.67
CA MET A 261 -10.72 11.02 -1.99
C MET A 261 -10.14 9.77 -2.66
N PHE A 262 -9.40 8.94 -1.92
CA PHE A 262 -8.89 7.66 -2.40
C PHE A 262 -10.03 6.74 -2.88
N ILE A 263 -11.08 6.57 -2.07
CA ILE A 263 -12.22 5.72 -2.40
C ILE A 263 -12.96 6.24 -3.64
N ARG A 264 -13.09 7.56 -3.77
CA ARG A 264 -13.68 8.20 -4.95
C ARG A 264 -12.94 7.81 -6.24
N GLU A 265 -11.62 7.93 -6.25
CA GLU A 265 -10.80 7.57 -7.41
C GLU A 265 -10.85 6.06 -7.69
N ARG A 266 -10.75 5.23 -6.65
CA ARG A 266 -10.73 3.76 -6.77
C ARG A 266 -12.04 3.18 -7.29
N VAL A 267 -13.16 3.68 -6.80
CA VAL A 267 -14.53 3.19 -7.12
C VAL A 267 -15.17 3.99 -8.25
N HIS A 268 -14.48 5.03 -8.77
CA HIS A 268 -14.96 5.93 -9.82
C HIS A 268 -16.33 6.56 -9.47
N ILE A 269 -16.45 7.09 -8.23
CA ILE A 269 -17.67 7.72 -7.77
C ILE A 269 -17.71 9.18 -8.23
N HIS A 270 -18.61 9.50 -9.17
CA HIS A 270 -18.83 10.87 -9.66
C HIS A 270 -20.07 11.56 -9.06
N SER A 271 -20.56 11.07 -7.91
CA SER A 271 -21.76 11.63 -7.26
C SER A 271 -21.46 12.99 -6.63
N LYS A 272 -22.32 14.00 -6.90
CA LYS A 272 -22.26 15.32 -6.25
C LYS A 272 -22.38 15.21 -4.72
N ALA A 273 -23.19 14.26 -4.23
CA ALA A 273 -23.35 14.01 -2.80
C ALA A 273 -22.03 13.53 -2.15
N PHE A 274 -21.26 12.69 -2.83
CA PHE A 274 -19.96 12.23 -2.31
C PHE A 274 -18.92 13.36 -2.27
N HIS A 275 -18.93 14.25 -3.28
CA HIS A 275 -18.10 15.46 -3.25
C HIS A 275 -18.51 16.39 -2.11
N GLY A 276 -19.81 16.59 -1.92
CA GLY A 276 -20.34 17.37 -0.80
C GLY A 276 -19.94 16.82 0.55
N LEU A 277 -19.96 15.50 0.73
CA LEU A 277 -19.49 14.84 1.95
C LEU A 277 -17.99 15.09 2.20
N THR A 278 -17.12 14.85 1.20
CA THR A 278 -15.68 15.08 1.32
C THR A 278 -15.38 16.54 1.67
N PHE A 279 -16.07 17.47 1.01
CA PHE A 279 -15.97 18.90 1.32
C PHE A 279 -16.50 19.22 2.72
N GLY A 280 -17.60 18.60 3.15
CA GLY A 280 -18.13 18.73 4.50
C GLY A 280 -17.13 18.30 5.58
N PHE A 281 -16.42 17.19 5.37
CA PHE A 281 -15.33 16.78 6.27
C PHE A 281 -14.17 17.78 6.29
N LEU A 282 -13.80 18.33 5.15
CA LEU A 282 -12.77 19.37 5.08
C LEU A 282 -13.20 20.61 5.88
N VAL A 283 -14.42 21.09 5.69
CA VAL A 283 -14.98 22.23 6.43
C VAL A 283 -15.04 21.93 7.92
N LEU A 284 -15.53 20.74 8.31
CA LEU A 284 -15.56 20.32 9.70
C LEU A 284 -14.15 20.35 10.32
N SER A 285 -13.15 19.83 9.61
CA SER A 285 -11.76 19.87 10.06
C SER A 285 -11.27 21.29 10.30
N TYR A 286 -11.53 22.20 9.38
CA TYR A 286 -11.18 23.61 9.54
C TYR A 286 -11.90 24.26 10.72
N VAL A 287 -13.19 24.01 10.88
CA VAL A 287 -13.99 24.57 11.99
C VAL A 287 -13.44 24.10 13.32
N LEU A 288 -13.14 22.81 13.48
CA LEU A 288 -12.60 22.25 14.71
C LEU A 288 -11.19 22.79 15.01
N LEU A 289 -10.32 22.90 14.00
CA LEU A 289 -9.00 23.52 14.14
C LEU A 289 -9.10 25.01 14.54
N PHE A 290 -10.04 25.74 13.95
CA PHE A 290 -10.25 27.14 14.26
C PHE A 290 -10.81 27.34 15.67
N MET A 291 -11.77 26.49 16.10
CA MET A 291 -12.28 26.51 17.48
C MET A 291 -11.17 26.24 18.51
N GLN A 292 -10.27 25.31 18.21
CA GLN A 292 -9.10 25.02 19.04
C GLN A 292 -8.18 26.23 19.10
N TRP A 293 -7.87 26.86 17.96
CA TRP A 293 -6.96 28.00 17.89
C TRP A 293 -7.50 29.22 18.65
N LEU A 294 -8.82 29.43 18.63
CA LEU A 294 -9.47 30.49 19.41
C LEU A 294 -9.70 30.13 20.89
N ASN A 295 -9.27 28.95 21.35
CA ASN A 295 -9.53 28.44 22.71
C ASN A 295 -11.03 28.39 23.10
N LEU A 296 -11.93 28.33 22.10
CA LEU A 296 -13.38 28.25 22.34
C LEU A 296 -13.77 26.86 22.87
N ARG A 297 -13.27 25.83 22.21
CA ARG A 297 -13.46 24.43 22.57
C ARG A 297 -12.24 23.61 22.16
N ASP A 298 -11.76 22.78 23.06
CA ASP A 298 -10.65 21.89 22.78
C ASP A 298 -11.07 20.71 21.90
N PHE A 299 -10.12 20.12 21.16
CA PHE A 299 -10.32 18.91 20.36
C PHE A 299 -10.90 17.77 21.20
N ARG A 300 -10.48 17.63 22.45
CA ARG A 300 -10.97 16.58 23.37
C ARG A 300 -12.46 16.75 23.68
N GLU A 301 -12.91 17.97 23.90
CA GLU A 301 -14.34 18.28 24.09
C GLU A 301 -15.19 17.94 22.85
N ASN A 302 -14.58 18.04 21.67
CA ASN A 302 -15.21 17.75 20.38
C ASN A 302 -15.05 16.28 19.93
N LEU A 303 -14.39 15.43 20.70
CA LEU A 303 -14.06 14.04 20.31
C LEU A 303 -15.31 13.24 19.92
N ARG A 304 -16.46 13.44 20.59
CA ARG A 304 -17.71 12.79 20.24
C ARG A 304 -18.21 13.18 18.82
N ILE A 305 -18.01 14.45 18.43
CA ILE A 305 -18.36 14.94 17.09
C ILE A 305 -17.42 14.31 16.06
N ILE A 306 -16.12 14.22 16.37
CA ILE A 306 -15.13 13.58 15.53
C ILE A 306 -15.46 12.10 15.30
N HIS A 307 -15.77 11.35 16.37
CA HIS A 307 -16.15 9.94 16.27
C HIS A 307 -17.45 9.74 15.50
N ALA A 308 -18.47 10.59 15.72
CA ALA A 308 -19.72 10.52 14.94
C ALA A 308 -19.46 10.77 13.45
N ALA A 309 -18.59 11.73 13.11
CA ALA A 309 -18.19 11.99 11.73
C ALA A 309 -17.41 10.81 11.12
N LEU A 310 -16.50 10.19 11.87
CA LEU A 310 -15.77 8.99 11.43
C LEU A 310 -16.72 7.81 11.16
N ILE A 311 -17.71 7.58 12.02
CA ILE A 311 -18.74 6.55 11.83
C ILE A 311 -19.54 6.85 10.56
N ALA A 312 -19.93 8.12 10.34
CA ALA A 312 -20.62 8.52 9.12
C ALA A 312 -19.77 8.27 7.87
N ALA A 313 -18.46 8.58 7.91
CA ALA A 313 -17.53 8.29 6.82
C ALA A 313 -17.45 6.78 6.56
N LEU A 314 -17.34 5.96 7.60
CA LEU A 314 -17.29 4.51 7.51
C LEU A 314 -18.57 3.96 6.85
N CYS A 315 -19.76 4.42 7.28
CA CYS A 315 -21.04 4.04 6.67
C CYS A 315 -21.09 4.38 5.17
N VAL A 316 -20.61 5.57 4.78
CA VAL A 316 -20.58 5.98 3.37
C VAL A 316 -19.63 5.11 2.56
N VAL A 317 -18.47 4.76 3.10
CA VAL A 317 -17.51 3.84 2.47
C VAL A 317 -18.12 2.46 2.24
N ILE A 318 -18.79 1.92 3.25
CA ILE A 318 -19.49 0.64 3.16
C ILE A 318 -20.59 0.67 2.09
N LEU A 319 -21.44 1.70 2.12
CA LEU A 319 -22.52 1.86 1.13
C LEU A 319 -21.97 2.01 -0.29
N ALA A 320 -20.89 2.78 -0.48
CA ALA A 320 -20.22 2.94 -1.75
C ALA A 320 -19.65 1.60 -2.25
N GLY A 321 -19.00 0.84 -1.36
CA GLY A 321 -18.47 -0.50 -1.65
C GLY A 321 -19.57 -1.48 -2.07
N ILE A 322 -20.68 -1.56 -1.34
CA ILE A 322 -21.83 -2.41 -1.67
C ILE A 322 -22.44 -2.02 -3.04
N ARG A 323 -22.57 -0.72 -3.31
CA ARG A 323 -23.10 -0.22 -4.59
C ARG A 323 -22.21 -0.60 -5.76
N ASP A 324 -20.89 -0.44 -5.62
CA ASP A 324 -19.92 -0.81 -6.67
C ASP A 324 -19.90 -2.32 -6.89
N PHE A 325 -19.93 -3.10 -5.81
CA PHE A 325 -20.05 -4.56 -5.88
C PHE A 325 -21.27 -5.02 -6.68
N ARG A 326 -22.43 -4.40 -6.46
CA ARG A 326 -23.65 -4.72 -7.22
C ARG A 326 -23.55 -4.33 -8.69
N ARG A 327 -22.91 -3.18 -8.99
CA ARG A 327 -22.80 -2.63 -10.35
C ARG A 327 -21.76 -3.36 -11.20
N LYS A 328 -20.61 -3.75 -10.62
CA LYS A 328 -19.47 -4.37 -11.30
C LYS A 328 -19.33 -5.86 -10.97
N ARG A 329 -20.44 -6.55 -10.76
CA ARG A 329 -20.51 -7.96 -10.32
C ARG A 329 -19.70 -8.92 -11.20
N HIS A 330 -19.45 -8.56 -12.46
CA HIS A 330 -18.72 -9.37 -13.44
C HIS A 330 -17.19 -9.21 -13.40
N LEU A 331 -16.67 -8.18 -12.74
CA LEU A 331 -15.24 -7.90 -12.66
C LEU A 331 -14.64 -8.43 -11.35
N ILE A 332 -13.87 -9.52 -11.45
CA ILE A 332 -13.23 -10.17 -10.29
C ILE A 332 -12.28 -9.21 -9.54
N SER A 333 -11.55 -8.32 -10.26
CA SER A 333 -10.65 -7.35 -9.62
C SER A 333 -11.38 -6.33 -8.75
N SER A 334 -12.55 -5.87 -9.18
CA SER A 334 -13.42 -4.99 -8.39
C SER A 334 -13.91 -5.70 -7.12
N ARG A 335 -14.29 -6.97 -7.23
CA ARG A 335 -14.74 -7.78 -6.08
C ARG A 335 -13.65 -7.94 -5.02
N ILE A 336 -12.40 -8.20 -5.42
CA ILE A 336 -11.26 -8.34 -4.50
C ILE A 336 -10.99 -7.01 -3.79
N SER A 337 -10.91 -5.90 -4.53
CA SER A 337 -10.68 -4.57 -3.94
C SER A 337 -11.75 -4.19 -2.93
N ILE A 338 -13.02 -4.46 -3.24
CA ILE A 338 -14.14 -4.19 -2.34
C ILE A 338 -14.08 -5.08 -1.10
N ALA A 339 -13.80 -6.38 -1.25
CA ALA A 339 -13.66 -7.31 -0.12
C ALA A 339 -12.57 -6.84 0.86
N ILE A 340 -11.45 -6.34 0.33
CA ILE A 340 -10.36 -5.81 1.16
C ILE A 340 -10.79 -4.51 1.88
N ILE A 341 -11.43 -3.57 1.19
CA ILE A 341 -11.96 -2.34 1.79
C ILE A 341 -12.95 -2.68 2.90
N MET A 342 -13.85 -3.63 2.67
CA MET A 342 -14.82 -4.09 3.68
C MET A 342 -14.12 -4.73 4.88
N GLY A 343 -13.03 -5.49 4.65
CA GLY A 343 -12.19 -6.05 5.72
C GLY A 343 -11.55 -4.97 6.59
N VAL A 344 -10.99 -3.92 5.97
CA VAL A 344 -10.44 -2.74 6.69
C VAL A 344 -11.54 -2.05 7.51
N CYS A 345 -12.72 -1.85 6.92
CA CYS A 345 -13.87 -1.25 7.62
C CYS A 345 -14.32 -2.10 8.82
N PHE A 346 -14.31 -3.43 8.67
CA PHE A 346 -14.64 -4.35 9.75
C PHE A 346 -13.61 -4.26 10.89
N CYS A 347 -12.31 -4.25 10.58
CA CYS A 347 -11.26 -4.06 11.58
C CYS A 347 -11.39 -2.72 12.32
N ALA A 348 -11.68 -1.63 11.59
CA ALA A 348 -11.90 -0.32 12.20
C ALA A 348 -13.14 -0.29 13.13
N ALA A 349 -14.22 -0.95 12.73
CA ALA A 349 -15.42 -1.07 13.57
C ALA A 349 -15.14 -1.93 14.81
N ALA A 350 -14.38 -3.02 14.68
CA ALA A 350 -13.99 -3.86 15.79
C ALA A 350 -13.12 -3.10 16.81
N ASP A 351 -12.07 -2.41 16.35
CA ASP A 351 -11.20 -1.60 17.21
C ASP A 351 -12.00 -0.49 17.94
N LEU A 352 -12.90 0.19 17.23
CA LEU A 352 -13.75 1.21 17.81
C LEU A 352 -14.73 0.62 18.86
N SER A 353 -15.25 -0.58 18.61
CA SER A 353 -16.10 -1.29 19.55
C SER A 353 -15.32 -1.69 20.82
N ILE A 354 -14.09 -2.19 20.66
CA ILE A 354 -13.21 -2.52 21.78
C ILE A 354 -12.93 -1.26 22.61
N TYR A 355 -12.60 -0.14 21.95
CA TYR A 355 -12.37 1.15 22.62
C TYR A 355 -13.56 1.58 23.50
N TYR A 356 -14.79 1.44 23.02
CA TYR A 356 -15.96 1.90 23.78
C TYR A 356 -16.50 0.89 24.78
N LEU A 357 -16.35 -0.42 24.55
CA LEU A 357 -17.02 -1.47 25.32
C LEU A 357 -16.09 -2.15 26.32
N ILE A 358 -14.80 -2.23 26.02
CA ILE A 358 -13.84 -3.02 26.80
C ILE A 358 -12.80 -2.12 27.47
N ASP A 359 -12.06 -1.36 26.70
CA ASP A 359 -10.95 -0.54 27.20
C ASP A 359 -10.73 0.72 26.33
N ASN A 360 -10.83 1.87 26.95
CA ASN A 360 -10.54 3.15 26.29
C ASN A 360 -9.04 3.35 25.90
N GLY A 361 -8.18 2.39 26.22
CA GLY A 361 -6.76 2.37 25.89
C GLY A 361 -6.37 1.33 24.84
N SER A 362 -7.34 0.75 24.10
CA SER A 362 -7.06 -0.30 23.11
C SER A 362 -6.05 0.19 22.05
N ASP A 363 -5.12 -0.68 21.70
CA ASP A 363 -4.01 -0.36 20.80
C ASP A 363 -4.40 -0.19 19.32
N MET A 364 -5.67 -0.36 18.95
CA MET A 364 -6.23 -0.23 17.59
C MET A 364 -5.35 -0.90 16.51
N ILE A 365 -4.75 -2.03 16.87
CA ILE A 365 -3.77 -2.77 16.05
C ILE A 365 -4.41 -3.35 14.80
N PHE A 366 -5.67 -3.81 14.88
CA PHE A 366 -6.34 -4.44 13.75
C PHE A 366 -6.55 -3.47 12.58
N THR A 367 -6.95 -2.25 12.88
CA THR A 367 -7.08 -1.18 11.86
C THR A 367 -5.73 -0.88 11.21
N LEU A 368 -4.70 -0.64 12.03
CA LEU A 368 -3.37 -0.30 11.53
C LEU A 368 -2.81 -1.41 10.64
N LEU A 369 -2.88 -2.66 11.09
CA LEU A 369 -2.42 -3.81 10.35
C LEU A 369 -3.18 -3.99 9.03
N SER A 370 -4.51 -3.93 9.07
CA SER A 370 -5.34 -4.12 7.88
C SER A 370 -5.10 -3.05 6.83
N VAL A 371 -4.88 -1.80 7.25
CA VAL A 371 -4.53 -0.69 6.34
C VAL A 371 -3.15 -0.90 5.73
N ILE A 372 -2.14 -1.26 6.52
CA ILE A 372 -0.78 -1.50 6.00
C ILE A 372 -0.80 -2.62 4.96
N VAL A 373 -1.48 -3.73 5.24
CA VAL A 373 -1.61 -4.84 4.30
C VAL A 373 -2.32 -4.38 3.02
N TYR A 374 -3.36 -3.55 3.13
CA TYR A 374 -4.04 -2.97 1.98
C TYR A 374 -3.14 -2.06 1.14
N VAL A 375 -2.37 -1.20 1.80
CA VAL A 375 -1.41 -0.28 1.15
C VAL A 375 -0.34 -1.07 0.41
N LEU A 376 0.24 -2.11 1.04
CA LEU A 376 1.22 -3.00 0.41
C LEU A 376 0.63 -3.74 -0.80
N ALA A 377 -0.57 -4.31 -0.67
CA ALA A 377 -1.24 -5.01 -1.77
C ALA A 377 -1.51 -4.08 -2.96
N THR A 378 -1.90 -2.83 -2.69
CA THR A 378 -2.10 -1.80 -3.72
C THR A 378 -0.78 -1.49 -4.43
N GLY A 379 0.32 -1.32 -3.68
CA GLY A 379 1.65 -1.07 -4.26
C GLY A 379 2.13 -2.21 -5.14
N LEU A 380 2.00 -3.45 -4.68
CA LEU A 380 2.34 -4.64 -5.48
C LEU A 380 1.53 -4.71 -6.78
N THR A 381 0.25 -4.34 -6.72
CA THR A 381 -0.61 -4.28 -7.92
C THR A 381 -0.11 -3.21 -8.91
N TYR A 382 0.27 -2.03 -8.41
CA TYR A 382 0.85 -0.97 -9.25
C TYR A 382 2.19 -1.39 -9.85
N LEU A 383 3.11 -1.95 -9.07
CA LEU A 383 4.39 -2.45 -9.56
C LEU A 383 4.22 -3.50 -10.66
N TYR A 384 3.26 -4.42 -10.47
CA TYR A 384 2.93 -5.42 -11.48
C TYR A 384 2.40 -4.77 -12.76
N THR A 385 1.51 -3.78 -12.65
CA THR A 385 0.97 -3.07 -13.82
C THR A 385 2.06 -2.30 -14.55
N LEU A 386 2.91 -1.57 -13.83
CA LEU A 386 4.04 -0.84 -14.41
C LEU A 386 5.01 -1.78 -15.14
N ARG A 387 5.33 -2.93 -14.54
CA ARG A 387 6.17 -3.94 -15.18
C ARG A 387 5.50 -4.48 -16.45
N LYS A 388 4.18 -4.75 -16.41
CA LYS A 388 3.44 -5.20 -17.58
C LYS A 388 3.47 -4.15 -18.70
N GLU A 389 3.25 -2.88 -18.40
CA GLU A 389 3.31 -1.77 -19.37
C GLU A 389 4.72 -1.56 -19.91
N ALA A 390 5.75 -1.74 -19.08
CA ALA A 390 7.15 -1.62 -19.49
C ALA A 390 7.64 -2.75 -20.40
N GLU A 391 7.13 -3.98 -20.23
CA GLU A 391 7.63 -5.17 -20.93
C GLU A 391 6.71 -5.66 -22.06
N TYR A 392 5.40 -5.34 -22.04
CA TYR A 392 4.41 -5.91 -22.98
C TYR A 392 3.77 -4.83 -23.84
N ASP A 393 3.43 -5.20 -25.08
CA ASP A 393 2.64 -4.38 -26.00
C ASP A 393 1.15 -4.43 -25.63
N THR A 394 0.52 -3.26 -25.54
CA THR A 394 -0.87 -3.14 -25.03
C THR A 394 -1.91 -3.69 -25.98
N THR A 395 -1.65 -3.67 -27.31
CA THR A 395 -2.56 -4.18 -28.35
C THR A 395 -2.50 -5.70 -28.44
N THR A 396 -1.31 -6.28 -28.30
CA THR A 396 -1.06 -7.69 -28.63
C THR A 396 -0.87 -8.59 -27.42
N GLY A 397 -0.43 -8.03 -26.27
CA GLY A 397 -0.14 -8.79 -25.07
C GLY A 397 1.07 -9.73 -25.17
N ILE A 398 1.96 -9.55 -26.17
CA ILE A 398 3.30 -10.12 -26.27
C ILE A 398 4.33 -9.08 -25.85
N PHE A 399 5.63 -9.40 -25.82
CA PHE A 399 6.66 -8.44 -25.44
C PHE A 399 6.67 -7.22 -26.38
N ASN A 400 6.91 -6.03 -25.82
CA ASN A 400 6.96 -4.78 -26.58
C ASN A 400 8.35 -4.53 -27.17
N LYS A 401 8.47 -3.45 -27.97
CA LYS A 401 9.72 -3.04 -28.64
C LYS A 401 10.90 -2.90 -27.65
N ASN A 402 10.68 -2.32 -26.48
CA ASN A 402 11.75 -2.14 -25.49
C ASN A 402 12.28 -3.48 -25.01
N LYS A 403 11.39 -4.42 -24.66
CA LYS A 403 11.78 -5.75 -24.23
C LYS A 403 12.42 -6.57 -25.34
N CYS A 404 11.98 -6.38 -26.59
CA CYS A 404 12.64 -6.97 -27.75
C CYS A 404 14.07 -6.48 -27.89
N ARG A 405 14.28 -5.17 -27.77
CA ARG A 405 15.62 -4.57 -27.83
C ARG A 405 16.51 -5.08 -26.71
N ASP A 406 16.03 -5.08 -25.46
CA ASP A 406 16.78 -5.64 -24.33
C ASP A 406 17.25 -7.08 -24.61
N LYS A 407 16.37 -7.90 -25.23
CA LYS A 407 16.69 -9.29 -25.57
C LYS A 407 17.73 -9.41 -26.68
N ILE A 408 17.68 -8.53 -27.67
CA ILE A 408 18.62 -8.51 -28.80
C ILE A 408 19.99 -8.00 -28.34
N GLU A 409 20.03 -7.01 -27.45
CA GLU A 409 21.24 -6.41 -26.88
C GLU A 409 21.88 -7.25 -25.75
N GLU A 410 21.32 -8.44 -25.41
CA GLU A 410 21.94 -9.35 -24.43
C GLU A 410 23.39 -9.67 -24.83
N SER A 411 24.31 -9.47 -23.90
CA SER A 411 25.74 -9.69 -24.12
C SER A 411 26.06 -11.18 -24.25
N GLY A 412 26.91 -11.52 -25.22
CA GLY A 412 27.37 -12.89 -25.48
C GLY A 412 26.74 -13.52 -26.71
N SER A 413 27.26 -14.69 -27.08
CA SER A 413 26.74 -15.49 -28.20
C SER A 413 25.36 -16.06 -27.88
N ALA A 414 24.53 -16.17 -28.88
CA ALA A 414 23.25 -16.89 -28.74
C ALA A 414 23.56 -18.38 -28.42
N PRO A 415 22.76 -19.02 -27.55
CA PRO A 415 22.90 -20.44 -27.27
C PRO A 415 22.83 -21.29 -28.55
N GLU A 416 23.47 -22.45 -28.53
CA GLU A 416 23.34 -23.46 -29.59
C GLU A 416 21.85 -23.82 -29.78
N ASP A 417 21.46 -24.30 -30.95
CA ASP A 417 20.05 -24.59 -31.32
C ASP A 417 19.10 -23.39 -31.21
N THR A 418 19.61 -22.15 -31.20
CA THR A 418 18.77 -20.97 -31.24
C THR A 418 18.25 -20.71 -32.64
N VAL A 419 16.92 -20.58 -32.78
CA VAL A 419 16.23 -20.14 -33.99
C VAL A 419 15.72 -18.71 -33.75
N PHE A 420 16.20 -17.76 -34.57
CA PHE A 420 15.69 -16.41 -34.60
C PHE A 420 14.81 -16.21 -35.83
N MET A 421 13.57 -15.82 -35.63
CA MET A 421 12.60 -15.57 -36.70
C MET A 421 12.12 -14.12 -36.62
N MET A 422 12.09 -13.45 -37.78
CA MET A 422 11.54 -12.12 -37.93
C MET A 422 10.36 -12.17 -38.89
N PHE A 423 9.30 -11.42 -38.58
CA PHE A 423 8.06 -11.39 -39.36
C PHE A 423 7.59 -9.96 -39.59
N ASP A 424 6.93 -9.74 -40.74
CA ASP A 424 6.32 -8.48 -41.10
C ASP A 424 4.93 -8.72 -41.71
N LEU A 425 3.91 -8.02 -41.23
CA LEU A 425 2.54 -8.16 -41.74
C LEU A 425 2.39 -7.46 -43.10
N ASN A 426 1.96 -8.21 -44.12
CA ASN A 426 1.71 -7.68 -45.44
C ASN A 426 0.42 -6.83 -45.48
N GLY A 427 0.50 -5.66 -46.09
CA GLY A 427 -0.66 -4.85 -46.41
C GLY A 427 -1.37 -4.18 -45.26
N LEU A 428 -0.74 -4.09 -44.06
CA LEU A 428 -1.34 -3.45 -42.87
C LEU A 428 -1.79 -2.02 -43.16
N LYS A 429 -0.95 -1.21 -43.85
CA LYS A 429 -1.31 0.16 -44.21
C LYS A 429 -2.53 0.22 -45.13
N ALA A 430 -2.60 -0.65 -46.14
CA ALA A 430 -3.75 -0.72 -47.02
C ALA A 430 -5.04 -1.13 -46.28
N THR A 431 -4.93 -2.01 -45.32
CA THR A 431 -6.06 -2.41 -44.45
C THR A 431 -6.53 -1.23 -43.59
N ASN A 432 -5.61 -0.49 -42.97
CA ASN A 432 -5.93 0.71 -42.20
C ASN A 432 -6.62 1.77 -43.07
N ASP A 433 -6.08 2.04 -44.26
CA ASP A 433 -6.62 3.04 -45.18
C ASP A 433 -8.02 2.66 -45.71
N ALA A 434 -8.26 1.36 -45.95
CA ALA A 434 -9.52 0.87 -46.51
C ALA A 434 -10.62 0.59 -45.47
N LYS A 435 -10.26 0.11 -44.26
CA LYS A 435 -11.18 -0.44 -43.27
C LYS A 435 -11.06 0.23 -41.88
N GLY A 436 -10.14 1.19 -41.72
CA GLY A 436 -9.86 1.89 -40.46
C GLY A 436 -8.88 1.17 -39.54
N HIS A 437 -8.40 1.87 -38.53
CA HIS A 437 -7.37 1.39 -37.60
C HIS A 437 -7.83 0.15 -36.79
N ASP A 438 -9.11 0.04 -36.46
CA ASP A 438 -9.64 -1.13 -35.74
C ASP A 438 -9.43 -2.44 -36.50
N ALA A 439 -9.49 -2.40 -37.85
CA ALA A 439 -9.24 -3.57 -38.69
C ALA A 439 -7.75 -3.94 -38.72
N GLY A 440 -6.86 -2.95 -38.73
CA GLY A 440 -5.42 -3.17 -38.61
C GLY A 440 -5.02 -3.71 -37.23
N ASP A 441 -5.61 -3.20 -36.16
CA ASP A 441 -5.39 -3.70 -34.80
C ASP A 441 -5.88 -5.15 -34.65
N ASN A 442 -6.97 -5.52 -35.34
CA ASN A 442 -7.43 -6.90 -35.38
C ASN A 442 -6.44 -7.83 -36.11
N LEU A 443 -5.84 -7.37 -37.24
CA LEU A 443 -4.76 -8.10 -37.92
C LEU A 443 -3.57 -8.33 -37.01
N ILE A 444 -3.06 -7.25 -36.40
CA ILE A 444 -1.92 -7.25 -35.48
C ILE A 444 -2.17 -8.20 -34.30
N SER A 445 -3.31 -8.07 -33.63
CA SER A 445 -3.65 -8.88 -32.46
C SER A 445 -3.90 -10.36 -32.79
N THR A 446 -4.47 -10.65 -33.98
CA THR A 446 -4.66 -12.03 -34.45
C THR A 446 -3.31 -12.68 -34.71
N PHE A 447 -2.40 -12.02 -35.44
CA PHE A 447 -1.07 -12.56 -35.71
C PHE A 447 -0.26 -12.79 -34.43
N ALA A 448 -0.24 -11.79 -33.55
CA ALA A 448 0.41 -11.92 -32.24
C ALA A 448 -0.10 -13.12 -31.42
N ARG A 449 -1.41 -13.37 -31.46
CA ARG A 449 -2.02 -14.53 -30.79
C ARG A 449 -1.53 -15.85 -31.38
N LEU A 450 -1.39 -15.96 -32.70
CA LEU A 450 -0.82 -17.14 -33.36
C LEU A 450 0.63 -17.36 -32.90
N LEU A 451 1.47 -16.34 -32.96
CA LEU A 451 2.86 -16.42 -32.51
C LEU A 451 2.96 -16.82 -31.03
N LYS A 452 2.13 -16.22 -30.17
CA LYS A 452 2.10 -16.51 -28.75
C LYS A 452 1.73 -17.96 -28.44
N ASN A 453 0.74 -18.50 -29.18
CA ASN A 453 0.30 -19.90 -29.03
C ASN A 453 1.42 -20.88 -29.43
N ILE A 454 2.08 -20.61 -30.53
CA ILE A 454 3.21 -21.42 -30.99
C ILE A 454 4.38 -21.32 -30.01
N GLY A 455 4.74 -20.09 -29.59
CA GLY A 455 5.79 -19.87 -28.62
C GLY A 455 5.53 -20.58 -27.28
N ALA A 456 4.27 -20.66 -26.84
CA ALA A 456 3.92 -21.31 -25.57
C ALA A 456 4.22 -22.83 -25.53
N GLU A 457 4.39 -23.47 -26.68
CA GLU A 457 4.74 -24.88 -26.79
C GLU A 457 6.25 -25.13 -26.73
N HIS A 458 7.05 -24.07 -26.90
CA HIS A 458 8.51 -24.12 -26.84
C HIS A 458 9.01 -23.51 -25.52
N ARG A 459 9.74 -24.30 -24.75
CA ARG A 459 10.29 -23.83 -23.48
C ARG A 459 11.37 -22.77 -23.74
N GLY A 460 11.30 -21.65 -23.00
CA GLY A 460 12.28 -20.56 -23.15
C GLY A 460 12.07 -19.70 -24.39
N SER A 461 10.94 -19.87 -25.12
CA SER A 461 10.61 -19.03 -26.26
C SER A 461 10.43 -17.55 -25.87
N PHE A 462 10.82 -16.67 -26.78
CA PHE A 462 10.60 -15.24 -26.70
C PHE A 462 9.77 -14.79 -27.90
N VAL A 463 8.66 -14.08 -27.67
CA VAL A 463 7.78 -13.57 -28.74
C VAL A 463 7.48 -12.10 -28.45
N GLY A 464 7.79 -11.21 -29.39
CA GLY A 464 7.62 -9.79 -29.22
C GLY A 464 7.23 -9.03 -30.47
N ARG A 465 6.64 -7.84 -30.30
CA ARG A 465 6.36 -6.87 -31.35
C ARG A 465 7.48 -5.85 -31.39
N TYR A 466 8.27 -5.89 -32.46
CA TYR A 466 9.47 -5.06 -32.63
C TYR A 466 9.15 -3.70 -33.27
N GLY A 467 8.19 -3.66 -34.18
CA GLY A 467 7.75 -2.47 -34.90
C GLY A 467 6.22 -2.37 -35.00
N GLY A 468 5.73 -1.52 -35.87
CA GLY A 468 4.29 -1.38 -36.15
C GLY A 468 3.65 -2.67 -36.64
N ASP A 469 4.27 -3.29 -37.64
CA ASP A 469 3.90 -4.53 -38.34
C ASP A 469 4.96 -5.63 -38.19
N GLU A 470 6.05 -5.38 -37.44
CA GLU A 470 7.18 -6.28 -37.29
C GLU A 470 7.13 -7.04 -35.97
N PHE A 471 7.42 -8.35 -36.04
CA PHE A 471 7.42 -9.25 -34.88
C PHE A 471 8.69 -10.10 -34.89
N ILE A 472 9.13 -10.49 -33.70
CA ILE A 472 10.23 -11.42 -33.51
C ILE A 472 9.79 -12.63 -32.70
N MET A 473 10.35 -13.77 -33.04
CA MET A 473 10.25 -15.00 -32.26
C MET A 473 11.62 -15.63 -32.12
N ILE A 474 12.02 -15.93 -30.90
CA ILE A 474 13.27 -16.63 -30.59
C ILE A 474 12.88 -17.95 -29.92
N LEU A 475 13.37 -19.04 -30.45
CA LEU A 475 13.16 -20.37 -29.91
C LEU A 475 14.51 -20.97 -29.53
N GLN A 476 14.55 -21.65 -28.39
CA GLN A 476 15.70 -22.43 -27.92
C GLN A 476 15.32 -23.92 -27.98
N ASP A 477 16.29 -24.80 -28.16
CA ASP A 477 16.09 -26.25 -28.28
C ASP A 477 15.04 -26.64 -29.37
N ALA A 478 15.01 -25.87 -30.46
CA ALA A 478 13.99 -26.02 -31.49
C ALA A 478 14.33 -27.07 -32.58
N SER A 479 15.39 -27.84 -32.41
CA SER A 479 15.89 -28.78 -33.41
C SER A 479 16.32 -28.12 -34.75
N GLY A 480 16.96 -26.93 -34.65
CA GLY A 480 17.57 -26.19 -35.76
C GLY A 480 16.58 -25.91 -36.90
N ARG A 481 17.06 -26.04 -38.14
CA ARG A 481 16.28 -25.72 -39.38
C ARG A 481 14.98 -26.54 -39.52
N VAL A 482 14.96 -27.79 -39.09
CA VAL A 482 13.76 -28.65 -39.18
C VAL A 482 12.68 -28.18 -38.23
N GLY A 483 13.05 -27.74 -37.03
CA GLY A 483 12.12 -27.16 -36.07
C GLY A 483 11.57 -25.83 -36.52
N ALA A 484 12.44 -24.95 -37.02
CA ALA A 484 12.04 -23.66 -37.60
C ALA A 484 11.00 -23.84 -38.73
N GLN A 485 11.24 -24.81 -39.63
CA GLN A 485 10.29 -25.09 -40.72
C GLN A 485 8.93 -25.59 -40.18
N ARG A 486 8.92 -26.47 -39.19
CA ARG A 486 7.66 -26.95 -38.56
C ARG A 486 6.85 -25.79 -37.95
N VAL A 487 7.52 -24.87 -37.28
CA VAL A 487 6.89 -23.67 -36.71
C VAL A 487 6.28 -22.81 -37.82
N LEU A 488 7.02 -22.59 -38.90
CA LEU A 488 6.56 -21.82 -40.06
C LEU A 488 5.37 -22.49 -40.77
N ASP A 489 5.43 -23.79 -41.05
CA ASP A 489 4.35 -24.53 -41.69
C ASP A 489 3.06 -24.52 -40.85
N ARG A 490 3.22 -24.54 -39.53
CA ARG A 490 2.09 -24.41 -38.61
C ARG A 490 1.53 -22.98 -38.62
N LEU A 491 2.38 -21.95 -38.54
CA LEU A 491 1.93 -20.56 -38.58
C LEU A 491 1.18 -20.25 -39.89
N GLN A 492 1.64 -20.79 -41.03
CA GLN A 492 0.96 -20.65 -42.30
C GLN A 492 -0.43 -21.31 -42.29
N ARG A 493 -0.53 -22.57 -41.82
CA ARG A 493 -1.81 -23.26 -41.67
C ARG A 493 -2.79 -22.54 -40.75
N ASP A 494 -2.30 -22.06 -39.59
CA ASP A 494 -3.12 -21.35 -38.63
C ASP A 494 -3.59 -19.98 -39.20
N THR A 495 -2.77 -19.32 -39.99
CA THR A 495 -3.09 -18.08 -40.73
C THR A 495 -4.19 -18.36 -41.78
N GLU A 496 -4.04 -19.42 -42.58
CA GLU A 496 -5.06 -19.85 -43.54
C GLU A 496 -6.39 -20.18 -42.84
N GLY A 497 -6.33 -20.87 -41.69
CA GLY A 497 -7.50 -21.17 -40.88
C GLY A 497 -8.23 -19.90 -40.39
N CYS A 498 -7.48 -18.87 -39.97
CA CYS A 498 -8.06 -17.59 -39.61
C CYS A 498 -8.72 -16.87 -40.80
N ASN A 499 -8.09 -16.90 -41.98
CA ASN A 499 -8.63 -16.29 -43.20
C ASN A 499 -9.87 -17.03 -43.71
N LEU A 500 -9.95 -18.35 -43.53
CA LEU A 500 -11.14 -19.14 -43.85
C LEU A 500 -12.30 -18.81 -42.90
N ALA A 501 -12.02 -18.63 -41.62
CA ALA A 501 -13.02 -18.26 -40.62
C ALA A 501 -13.54 -16.81 -40.78
N ASP A 502 -12.67 -15.88 -41.19
CA ASP A 502 -13.03 -14.51 -41.54
C ASP A 502 -12.37 -14.11 -42.87
N PRO A 503 -13.11 -14.26 -43.99
CA PRO A 503 -12.60 -13.88 -45.33
C PRO A 503 -12.21 -12.38 -45.47
N ASN A 504 -12.70 -11.53 -44.58
CA ASN A 504 -12.34 -10.10 -44.57
C ASN A 504 -11.03 -9.81 -43.84
N LEU A 505 -10.47 -10.77 -43.12
CA LEU A 505 -9.25 -10.58 -42.33
C LEU A 505 -8.05 -10.32 -43.27
N GLY A 506 -7.84 -11.19 -44.27
CA GLY A 506 -6.77 -11.03 -45.24
C GLY A 506 -5.37 -11.08 -44.62
N LEU A 507 -5.18 -11.87 -43.56
CA LEU A 507 -3.91 -11.99 -42.84
C LEU A 507 -2.85 -12.66 -43.72
N SER A 508 -1.74 -12.00 -43.95
CA SER A 508 -0.56 -12.56 -44.60
C SER A 508 0.70 -11.91 -44.06
N PHE A 509 1.82 -12.60 -44.09
CA PHE A 509 3.07 -12.15 -43.52
C PHE A 509 4.28 -12.53 -44.38
N ALA A 510 5.33 -11.73 -44.33
CA ALA A 510 6.67 -12.08 -44.77
C ALA A 510 7.49 -12.54 -43.56
N TYR A 511 8.50 -13.36 -43.80
CA TYR A 511 9.34 -13.91 -42.74
C TYR A 511 10.80 -14.08 -43.18
N GLY A 512 11.70 -14.11 -42.19
CA GLY A 512 13.10 -14.52 -42.33
C GLY A 512 13.54 -15.31 -41.12
N ILE A 513 14.45 -16.25 -41.32
CA ILE A 513 14.94 -17.21 -40.31
C ILE A 513 16.46 -17.15 -40.26
N SER A 514 17.00 -17.13 -39.07
CA SER A 514 18.44 -17.25 -38.82
C SER A 514 18.69 -18.24 -37.70
N LEU A 515 19.70 -19.06 -37.82
CA LEU A 515 20.03 -20.14 -36.91
C LEU A 515 21.41 -19.89 -36.29
N SER A 516 21.57 -20.11 -34.98
CA SER A 516 22.90 -20.08 -34.33
C SER A 516 23.85 -21.11 -34.92
N ASP A 517 23.34 -22.26 -35.38
CA ASP A 517 24.13 -23.32 -35.99
C ASP A 517 24.78 -22.91 -37.33
N ASP A 518 24.12 -22.01 -38.08
CA ASP A 518 24.66 -21.47 -39.35
C ASP A 518 25.69 -20.35 -39.09
N TYR A 519 25.65 -19.74 -37.91
CA TYR A 519 26.51 -18.61 -37.48
C TYR A 519 27.04 -18.85 -36.06
N PRO A 520 28.06 -19.72 -35.91
CA PRO A 520 28.68 -19.98 -34.61
C PRO A 520 29.17 -18.71 -33.95
N ASP A 521 28.95 -18.60 -32.64
CA ASP A 521 29.32 -17.43 -31.82
C ASP A 521 28.56 -16.13 -32.13
N ALA A 522 27.54 -16.16 -33.02
CA ALA A 522 26.75 -14.98 -33.33
C ALA A 522 25.93 -14.52 -32.12
N THR A 523 25.86 -13.23 -31.94
CA THR A 523 24.95 -12.57 -30.97
C THR A 523 23.50 -12.57 -31.49
N TYR A 524 22.54 -12.31 -30.61
CA TYR A 524 21.15 -12.13 -31.03
C TYR A 524 21.00 -10.98 -32.04
N GLU A 525 21.81 -9.93 -31.93
CA GLU A 525 21.81 -8.80 -32.88
C GLU A 525 22.26 -9.22 -34.28
N GLU A 526 23.27 -10.08 -34.38
CA GLU A 526 23.76 -10.61 -35.66
C GLU A 526 22.74 -11.57 -36.27
N LEU A 527 22.14 -12.47 -35.48
CA LEU A 527 21.07 -13.33 -35.95
C LEU A 527 19.87 -12.51 -36.43
N MET A 528 19.50 -11.44 -35.75
CA MET A 528 18.43 -10.54 -36.18
C MET A 528 18.75 -9.93 -37.56
N LYS A 529 19.98 -9.43 -37.78
CA LYS A 529 20.37 -8.83 -39.08
C LYS A 529 20.24 -9.83 -40.22
N HIS A 530 20.60 -11.09 -40.01
CA HIS A 530 20.45 -12.15 -41.02
C HIS A 530 18.96 -12.48 -41.28
N ALA A 531 18.14 -12.61 -40.23
CA ALA A 531 16.72 -12.84 -40.37
C ALA A 531 15.99 -11.68 -41.04
N ASP A 532 16.35 -10.42 -40.72
CA ASP A 532 15.78 -9.22 -41.36
C ASP A 532 16.07 -9.19 -42.87
N MET A 533 17.30 -9.53 -43.29
CA MET A 533 17.65 -9.60 -44.71
C MET A 533 16.83 -10.68 -45.45
N GLU A 534 16.65 -11.86 -44.88
CA GLU A 534 15.78 -12.89 -45.46
C GLU A 534 14.32 -12.44 -45.53
N MET A 535 13.80 -11.85 -44.47
CA MET A 535 12.43 -11.32 -44.43
C MET A 535 12.22 -10.26 -45.51
N TYR A 536 13.19 -9.36 -45.72
CA TYR A 536 13.11 -8.36 -46.75
C TYR A 536 13.03 -8.98 -48.16
N LEU A 537 13.83 -10.01 -48.46
CA LEU A 537 13.78 -10.75 -49.71
C LEU A 537 12.41 -11.46 -49.91
N ASN A 538 11.90 -12.09 -48.87
CA ASN A 538 10.60 -12.76 -48.90
C ASN A 538 9.46 -11.74 -49.11
N LYS A 539 9.54 -10.57 -48.49
CA LYS A 539 8.58 -9.47 -48.68
C LYS A 539 8.61 -8.92 -50.10
N LYS A 540 9.79 -8.80 -50.68
CA LYS A 540 9.97 -8.37 -52.08
C LYS A 540 9.31 -9.35 -53.03
N ASP A 541 9.57 -10.64 -52.90
CA ASP A 541 8.97 -11.72 -53.71
C ASP A 541 7.43 -11.73 -53.62
N TYR A 542 6.88 -11.50 -52.39
CA TYR A 542 5.44 -11.41 -52.22
C TYR A 542 4.80 -10.29 -53.03
N TYR A 543 5.40 -9.10 -53.02
CA TYR A 543 4.89 -7.95 -53.78
C TYR A 543 5.08 -8.10 -55.31
N GLU A 544 6.17 -8.71 -55.78
CA GLU A 544 6.38 -9.03 -57.19
C GLU A 544 5.34 -9.99 -57.73
N ARG A 545 4.98 -11.04 -56.95
CA ARG A 545 3.96 -12.03 -57.33
C ARG A 545 2.53 -11.51 -57.25
N SER A 546 2.26 -10.61 -56.25
CA SER A 546 0.91 -10.08 -56.03
C SER A 546 0.54 -8.92 -56.95
N GLY A 547 1.46 -8.36 -57.75
CA GLY A 547 1.22 -7.23 -58.67
C GLY A 547 0.84 -5.92 -57.95
N ARG A 548 1.00 -5.85 -56.63
CA ARG A 548 0.67 -4.67 -55.84
C ARG A 548 1.81 -3.64 -55.85
N ASP A 549 1.46 -2.35 -56.00
CA ASP A 549 2.38 -1.24 -56.19
C ASP A 549 3.33 -1.02 -55.01
N ARG A 550 4.59 -0.81 -55.30
CA ARG A 550 5.74 -0.66 -54.38
C ARG A 550 5.92 0.73 -53.75
N ARG A 551 4.98 1.63 -53.80
CA ARG A 551 5.15 3.00 -53.32
C ARG A 551 5.37 3.03 -51.80
N GLY A 552 6.63 3.04 -51.39
CA GLY A 552 7.07 3.20 -50.01
C GLY A 552 8.24 2.33 -49.55
N LEU A 553 8.75 1.41 -50.37
CA LEU A 553 9.76 0.41 -49.96
C LEU A 553 11.23 0.80 -50.18
N TYR A 554 11.56 2.05 -50.52
CA TYR A 554 12.96 2.48 -50.64
C TYR A 554 13.47 3.15 -49.37
N HIS A 555 13.78 2.37 -48.33
CA HIS A 555 14.91 2.69 -47.47
C HIS A 555 15.99 1.62 -47.74
N THR A 556 16.95 1.99 -48.57
CA THR A 556 18.21 1.24 -48.70
C THR A 556 18.85 1.14 -47.32
N PRO A 557 19.16 -0.08 -46.82
CA PRO A 557 20.00 -0.16 -45.64
C PRO A 557 21.34 0.49 -45.95
N VAL A 558 21.71 1.54 -45.21
CA VAL A 558 23.07 2.12 -45.30
C VAL A 558 23.98 1.09 -44.65
N VAL A 559 24.51 0.20 -45.48
CA VAL A 559 25.68 -0.60 -45.13
C VAL A 559 26.86 0.36 -45.13
N THR A 560 27.18 0.94 -43.99
CA THR A 560 28.49 1.56 -43.79
C THR A 560 29.50 0.43 -43.67
N ALA A 561 30.04 0.05 -44.84
CA ALA A 561 31.25 -0.75 -44.90
C ALA A 561 32.37 0.04 -44.24
N HIS A 562 32.76 -0.29 -43.05
CA HIS A 562 34.02 0.13 -42.46
C HIS A 562 35.14 -0.55 -43.28
N MET A 563 35.69 0.15 -44.26
CA MET A 563 37.00 -0.19 -44.79
C MET A 563 38.06 0.04 -43.70
N PRO A 564 38.94 -0.91 -43.46
CA PRO A 564 40.08 -0.67 -42.57
C PRO A 564 41.00 0.33 -43.25
N LYS A 565 41.31 1.43 -42.56
CA LYS A 565 42.39 2.32 -42.95
C LYS A 565 43.71 1.60 -42.74
N THR A 566 44.44 1.42 -43.82
CA THR A 566 45.87 1.04 -43.84
C THR A 566 46.72 2.04 -43.10
#